data_0ee55b3beaa27650391f851a1f41b88e
#
_entry.id   0ee55b3beaa27650391f851a1f41b88e
#
_cell.length_a   1.000
_cell.length_b   1.000
_cell.length_c   1.000
_cell.angle_alpha   90.00
_cell.angle_beta   90.00
_cell.angle_gamma   90.00
#
_symmetry.space_group_name_H-M   'P 1'
#
loop_
_entity.id
_entity.type
_entity.pdbx_description
1 polymer ?
#
loop_
_entity_poly.entity_id
_entity_poly.type
_entity_poly.pdbx_seq_one_letter_code
_entity_poly.pdbx_strand_id
1 'polypeptide(L)'
;MQKISDHCDTPDKSEICDENRVRPRDRIIASAIELFRQHGYKGIGVDAIAEAAESNKMTLYRHFGSKDDLVCECLKQLSARGKQAWDDLDKTYPNDPMGQLHGWVMEVVKRVFDDPRGCDLANAAVELKDANHPALKVIVDAKKDHRERLGNLCRAAGIEQHEQLANSLVLLVEGARVCGQSDASEGPQQQLKQTCEEMIAAFSRRGTH
;
A
#
# COMPACT_ATOMS: atom_id res chain seq x y z
N MET A 1 -36.42 -47.85 -44.12
CA MET A 1 -35.98 -46.42 -44.29
C MET A 1 -36.29 -45.68 -43.01
N GLN A 2 -35.31 -45.63 -42.13
CA GLN A 2 -35.40 -44.98 -40.83
C GLN A 2 -34.71 -43.61 -40.89
N LYS A 3 -35.45 -42.53 -40.69
CA LYS A 3 -34.91 -41.17 -40.62
C LYS A 3 -34.26 -40.95 -39.25
N ILE A 4 -32.96 -40.70 -39.26
CA ILE A 4 -32.19 -40.22 -38.11
C ILE A 4 -32.35 -38.68 -38.11
N SER A 5 -32.93 -38.10 -37.09
CA SER A 5 -33.00 -36.69 -36.84
C SER A 5 -31.76 -36.27 -36.02
N ASP A 6 -30.83 -35.58 -36.69
CA ASP A 6 -29.71 -34.90 -36.00
C ASP A 6 -30.25 -33.72 -35.21
N HIS A 7 -30.21 -33.83 -33.88
CA HIS A 7 -30.36 -32.73 -32.95
C HIS A 7 -28.96 -32.13 -32.74
N CYS A 8 -28.68 -31.03 -33.40
CA CYS A 8 -27.48 -30.25 -33.16
C CYS A 8 -27.76 -29.30 -31.99
N ASP A 9 -27.37 -29.71 -30.79
CA ASP A 9 -27.34 -28.84 -29.61
C ASP A 9 -26.22 -27.81 -29.78
N THR A 10 -26.58 -26.59 -30.14
CA THR A 10 -25.67 -25.44 -30.05
C THR A 10 -25.61 -24.98 -28.59
N PRO A 11 -24.42 -24.89 -27.96
CA PRO A 11 -24.34 -24.38 -26.61
C PRO A 11 -24.77 -22.90 -26.57
N ASP A 12 -25.59 -22.61 -25.58
CA ASP A 12 -26.11 -21.27 -25.28
C ASP A 12 -24.94 -20.27 -25.10
N LYS A 13 -24.93 -19.24 -25.95
CA LYS A 13 -23.93 -18.17 -25.93
C LYS A 13 -24.04 -17.22 -24.74
N SER A 14 -24.92 -17.48 -23.77
CA SER A 14 -25.16 -16.62 -22.59
C SER A 14 -24.23 -16.87 -21.40
N GLU A 15 -23.46 -17.98 -21.38
CA GLU A 15 -22.61 -18.34 -20.25
C GLU A 15 -21.12 -17.91 -20.36
N ILE A 16 -20.68 -17.31 -21.46
CA ILE A 16 -19.24 -17.00 -21.69
C ILE A 16 -18.86 -15.53 -21.42
N CYS A 17 -19.63 -14.76 -20.68
CA CYS A 17 -19.40 -13.30 -20.60
C CYS A 17 -19.30 -12.71 -19.19
N ASP A 18 -18.86 -13.40 -18.13
CA ASP A 18 -18.77 -12.70 -16.83
C ASP A 18 -17.52 -12.94 -15.96
N GLU A 19 -16.57 -13.79 -16.37
CA GLU A 19 -15.38 -14.07 -15.56
C GLU A 19 -14.33 -12.93 -15.52
N ASN A 20 -14.44 -11.90 -16.35
CA ASN A 20 -13.43 -10.83 -16.44
C ASN A 20 -13.95 -9.43 -16.04
N ARG A 21 -15.13 -9.33 -15.49
CA ARG A 21 -15.69 -8.04 -15.07
C ARG A 21 -15.32 -7.74 -13.61
N VAL A 22 -14.40 -6.78 -13.40
CA VAL A 22 -14.06 -6.30 -12.05
C VAL A 22 -15.33 -5.95 -11.27
N ARG A 23 -15.48 -6.49 -10.07
CA ARG A 23 -16.67 -6.30 -9.24
C ARG A 23 -16.90 -4.83 -8.93
N PRO A 24 -18.18 -4.35 -8.88
CA PRO A 24 -18.48 -2.94 -8.60
C PRO A 24 -17.79 -2.40 -7.34
N ARG A 25 -17.71 -3.19 -6.27
CA ARG A 25 -17.02 -2.84 -5.05
C ARG A 25 -15.54 -2.52 -5.28
N ASP A 26 -14.86 -3.34 -6.06
CA ASP A 26 -13.42 -3.21 -6.30
C ASP A 26 -13.14 -2.02 -7.23
N ARG A 27 -14.02 -1.76 -8.22
CA ARG A 27 -13.95 -0.54 -9.06
C ARG A 27 -14.11 0.72 -8.23
N ILE A 28 -15.10 0.75 -7.30
CA ILE A 28 -15.32 1.90 -6.42
C ILE A 28 -14.08 2.17 -5.55
N ILE A 29 -13.46 1.13 -4.97
CA ILE A 29 -12.25 1.31 -4.17
C ILE A 29 -11.09 1.82 -5.04
N ALA A 30 -10.88 1.25 -6.22
CA ALA A 30 -9.80 1.67 -7.11
C ALA A 30 -9.95 3.13 -7.54
N SER A 31 -11.16 3.54 -7.97
CA SER A 31 -11.47 4.92 -8.34
C SER A 31 -11.35 5.87 -7.15
N ALA A 32 -11.81 5.45 -5.95
CA ALA A 32 -11.70 6.25 -4.74
C ALA A 32 -10.24 6.49 -4.35
N ILE A 33 -9.39 5.47 -4.37
CA ILE A 33 -7.95 5.59 -4.08
C ILE A 33 -7.31 6.63 -5.02
N GLU A 34 -7.58 6.55 -6.33
CA GLU A 34 -6.99 7.46 -7.30
C GLU A 34 -7.47 8.91 -7.09
N LEU A 35 -8.77 9.11 -6.89
CA LEU A 35 -9.34 10.44 -6.63
C LEU A 35 -8.86 11.04 -5.30
N PHE A 36 -8.74 10.24 -4.24
CA PHE A 36 -8.17 10.70 -2.97
C PHE A 36 -6.71 11.11 -3.11
N ARG A 37 -5.94 10.39 -3.92
CA ARG A 37 -4.53 10.74 -4.20
C ARG A 37 -4.39 12.03 -4.99
N GLN A 38 -5.32 12.33 -5.90
CA GLN A 38 -5.29 13.52 -6.75
C GLN A 38 -5.84 14.77 -6.05
N HIS A 39 -6.88 14.61 -5.25
CA HIS A 39 -7.68 15.74 -4.74
C HIS A 39 -7.78 15.79 -3.22
N GLY A 40 -7.20 14.82 -2.52
CA GLY A 40 -7.30 14.66 -1.08
C GLY A 40 -8.63 14.03 -0.61
N TYR A 41 -8.64 13.56 0.62
CA TYR A 41 -9.79 12.84 1.21
C TYR A 41 -11.01 13.74 1.41
N LYS A 42 -10.81 15.05 1.67
CA LYS A 42 -11.88 16.02 1.86
C LYS A 42 -12.40 16.62 0.56
N GLY A 43 -11.52 16.74 -0.44
CA GLY A 43 -11.83 17.42 -1.71
C GLY A 43 -12.80 16.68 -2.61
N ILE A 44 -13.02 15.38 -2.41
CA ILE A 44 -13.83 14.52 -3.29
C ILE A 44 -15.12 14.07 -2.62
N GLY A 45 -16.26 14.27 -3.32
CA GLY A 45 -17.57 13.77 -2.95
C GLY A 45 -17.85 12.36 -3.45
N VAL A 46 -18.82 11.69 -2.82
CA VAL A 46 -19.23 10.32 -3.20
C VAL A 46 -19.79 10.23 -4.62
N ASP A 47 -20.39 11.32 -5.12
CA ASP A 47 -20.95 11.35 -6.47
C ASP A 47 -19.85 11.26 -7.53
N ALA A 48 -18.75 12.00 -7.37
CA ALA A 48 -17.59 11.92 -8.25
C ALA A 48 -16.90 10.54 -8.21
N ILE A 49 -16.84 9.92 -7.03
CA ILE A 49 -16.28 8.56 -6.89
C ILE A 49 -17.18 7.54 -7.61
N ALA A 50 -18.49 7.64 -7.45
CA ALA A 50 -19.44 6.74 -8.09
C ALA A 50 -19.38 6.86 -9.61
N GLU A 51 -19.31 8.08 -10.14
CA GLU A 51 -19.17 8.36 -11.57
C GLU A 51 -17.88 7.77 -12.14
N ALA A 52 -16.73 8.05 -11.48
CA ALA A 52 -15.42 7.51 -11.90
C ALA A 52 -15.35 5.98 -11.85
N ALA A 53 -16.15 5.35 -10.98
CA ALA A 53 -16.26 3.90 -10.87
C ALA A 53 -17.28 3.27 -11.84
N GLU A 54 -17.86 4.05 -12.75
CA GLU A 54 -18.99 3.62 -13.59
C GLU A 54 -20.10 2.95 -12.76
N SER A 55 -20.48 3.61 -11.67
CA SER A 55 -21.45 3.15 -10.68
C SER A 55 -22.41 4.27 -10.31
N ASN A 56 -23.20 4.07 -9.27
CA ASN A 56 -24.07 5.10 -8.71
C ASN A 56 -23.94 5.19 -7.19
N LYS A 57 -24.38 6.32 -6.65
CA LYS A 57 -24.33 6.62 -5.21
C LYS A 57 -25.02 5.56 -4.34
N MET A 58 -26.16 5.02 -4.79
CA MET A 58 -26.86 3.97 -4.05
C MET A 58 -26.05 2.69 -3.96
N THR A 59 -25.38 2.29 -5.04
CA THR A 59 -24.50 1.13 -5.05
C THR A 59 -23.30 1.35 -4.13
N LEU A 60 -22.70 2.56 -4.13
CA LEU A 60 -21.60 2.90 -3.23
C LEU A 60 -22.04 2.76 -1.76
N TYR A 61 -23.15 3.38 -1.36
CA TYR A 61 -23.64 3.28 0.02
C TYR A 61 -24.08 1.88 0.42
N ARG A 62 -24.59 1.08 -0.52
CA ARG A 62 -24.90 -0.33 -0.25
C ARG A 62 -23.66 -1.15 0.09
N HIS A 63 -22.50 -0.84 -0.50
CA HIS A 63 -21.26 -1.57 -0.26
C HIS A 63 -20.48 -1.08 0.97
N PHE A 64 -20.54 0.22 1.26
CA PHE A 64 -19.65 0.82 2.26
C PHE A 64 -20.38 1.50 3.42
N GLY A 65 -21.69 1.81 3.30
CA GLY A 65 -22.47 2.48 4.34
C GLY A 65 -22.21 3.99 4.38
N SER A 66 -20.97 4.42 4.48
CA SER A 66 -20.57 5.83 4.52
C SER A 66 -19.32 6.11 3.66
N LYS A 67 -19.00 7.41 3.46
CA LYS A 67 -17.73 7.81 2.86
C LYS A 67 -16.54 7.43 3.75
N ASP A 68 -16.71 7.55 5.06
CA ASP A 68 -15.64 7.23 6.03
C ASP A 68 -15.33 5.74 6.04
N ASP A 69 -16.33 4.87 5.88
CA ASP A 69 -16.13 3.44 5.72
C ASP A 69 -15.40 3.12 4.39
N LEU A 70 -15.75 3.82 3.31
CA LEU A 70 -15.01 3.70 2.04
C LEU A 70 -13.55 4.14 2.21
N VAL A 71 -13.27 5.24 2.91
CA VAL A 71 -11.90 5.67 3.23
C VAL A 71 -11.16 4.58 4.00
N CYS A 72 -11.80 3.98 5.02
CA CYS A 72 -11.21 2.88 5.78
C CYS A 72 -10.86 1.68 4.87
N GLU A 73 -11.75 1.29 3.97
CA GLU A 73 -11.50 0.18 3.03
C GLU A 73 -10.37 0.50 2.03
N CYS A 74 -10.29 1.74 1.54
CA CYS A 74 -9.18 2.19 0.70
C CYS A 74 -7.84 2.07 1.43
N LEU A 75 -7.76 2.56 2.67
CA LEU A 75 -6.54 2.50 3.48
C LEU A 75 -6.15 1.07 3.86
N LYS A 76 -7.13 0.19 4.13
CA LYS A 76 -6.88 -1.25 4.34
C LYS A 76 -6.28 -1.90 3.09
N GLN A 77 -6.80 -1.57 1.90
CA GLN A 77 -6.27 -2.10 0.64
C GLN A 77 -4.84 -1.61 0.37
N LEU A 78 -4.56 -0.33 0.65
CA LEU A 78 -3.20 0.23 0.54
C LEU A 78 -2.23 -0.43 1.53
N SER A 79 -2.67 -0.68 2.77
CA SER A 79 -1.90 -1.43 3.77
C SER A 79 -1.63 -2.87 3.33
N ALA A 80 -2.61 -3.54 2.72
CA ALA A 80 -2.46 -4.91 2.22
C ALA A 80 -1.39 -5.00 1.10
N ARG A 81 -1.31 -4.00 0.21
CA ARG A 81 -0.22 -3.90 -0.79
C ARG A 81 1.15 -3.80 -0.12
N GLY A 82 1.24 -3.07 1.00
CA GLY A 82 2.46 -3.01 1.81
C GLY A 82 2.84 -4.38 2.40
N LYS A 83 1.86 -5.15 2.86
CA LYS A 83 2.08 -6.53 3.37
C LYS A 83 2.57 -7.46 2.26
N GLN A 84 1.99 -7.38 1.06
CA GLN A 84 2.42 -8.17 -0.09
C GLN A 84 3.91 -7.95 -0.44
N ALA A 85 4.38 -6.70 -0.36
CA ALA A 85 5.79 -6.40 -0.61
C ALA A 85 6.76 -7.08 0.39
N TRP A 86 6.33 -7.24 1.64
CA TRP A 86 7.08 -8.02 2.61
C TRP A 86 7.13 -9.51 2.27
N ASP A 87 6.00 -10.07 1.82
CA ASP A 87 5.92 -11.49 1.42
C ASP A 87 6.77 -11.75 0.16
N ASP A 88 6.91 -10.77 -0.71
CA ASP A 88 7.78 -10.86 -1.89
C ASP A 88 9.27 -10.76 -1.51
N LEU A 89 9.62 -9.96 -0.49
CA LEU A 89 10.97 -9.96 0.08
C LEU A 89 11.34 -11.33 0.69
N ASP A 90 10.43 -11.93 1.47
CA ASP A 90 10.63 -13.25 2.07
C ASP A 90 10.89 -14.33 0.99
N LYS A 91 10.20 -14.24 -0.15
CA LYS A 91 10.40 -15.14 -1.30
C LYS A 91 11.70 -14.88 -2.05
N THR A 92 12.10 -13.61 -2.17
CA THR A 92 13.29 -13.19 -2.92
C THR A 92 14.58 -13.53 -2.16
N TYR A 93 14.56 -13.43 -0.84
CA TYR A 93 15.70 -13.65 0.05
C TYR A 93 15.36 -14.70 1.12
N PRO A 94 15.12 -15.97 0.76
CA PRO A 94 14.73 -17.00 1.71
C PRO A 94 15.87 -17.31 2.68
N ASN A 95 15.58 -17.26 3.99
CA ASN A 95 16.55 -17.49 5.06
C ASN A 95 17.76 -16.54 5.07
N ASP A 96 17.66 -15.39 4.44
CA ASP A 96 18.70 -14.34 4.43
C ASP A 96 18.13 -13.03 4.98
N PRO A 97 18.03 -12.84 6.31
CA PRO A 97 17.49 -11.64 6.91
C PRO A 97 18.27 -10.36 6.56
N MET A 98 19.59 -10.44 6.38
CA MET A 98 20.38 -9.29 5.97
C MET A 98 20.10 -8.92 4.51
N GLY A 99 20.00 -9.89 3.61
CA GLY A 99 19.55 -9.68 2.23
C GLY A 99 18.15 -9.11 2.15
N GLN A 100 17.20 -9.57 3.00
CA GLN A 100 15.86 -8.99 3.11
C GLN A 100 15.92 -7.52 3.56
N LEU A 101 16.77 -7.17 4.53
CA LEU A 101 16.91 -5.80 5.02
C LEU A 101 17.43 -4.85 3.93
N HIS A 102 18.47 -5.27 3.18
CA HIS A 102 18.96 -4.52 2.01
C HIS A 102 17.90 -4.44 0.89
N GLY A 103 17.19 -5.55 0.63
CA GLY A 103 16.07 -5.59 -0.32
C GLY A 103 14.95 -4.62 0.07
N TRP A 104 14.61 -4.53 1.37
CA TRP A 104 13.65 -3.56 1.88
C TRP A 104 14.11 -2.11 1.62
N VAL A 105 15.40 -1.80 1.83
CA VAL A 105 15.95 -0.47 1.50
C VAL A 105 15.76 -0.15 0.02
N MET A 106 16.08 -1.09 -0.87
CA MET A 106 15.92 -0.90 -2.31
C MET A 106 14.46 -0.63 -2.70
N GLU A 107 13.53 -1.38 -2.10
CA GLU A 107 12.09 -1.24 -2.38
C GLU A 107 11.52 0.11 -1.89
N VAL A 108 11.91 0.55 -0.67
CA VAL A 108 11.43 1.84 -0.17
C VAL A 108 12.03 3.02 -0.92
N VAL A 109 13.32 2.94 -1.32
CA VAL A 109 13.97 3.94 -2.16
C VAL A 109 13.25 4.06 -3.49
N LYS A 110 13.01 2.93 -4.17
CA LYS A 110 12.25 2.91 -5.42
C LYS A 110 10.89 3.60 -5.27
N ARG A 111 10.11 3.25 -4.23
CA ARG A 111 8.80 3.87 -3.99
C ARG A 111 8.85 5.35 -3.71
N VAL A 112 9.90 5.83 -3.02
CA VAL A 112 10.09 7.27 -2.75
C VAL A 112 10.33 8.03 -4.05
N PHE A 113 11.05 7.43 -5.03
CA PHE A 113 11.29 8.05 -6.33
C PHE A 113 10.12 7.92 -7.30
N ASP A 114 9.47 6.75 -7.32
CA ASP A 114 8.38 6.46 -8.28
C ASP A 114 7.09 7.23 -7.95
N ASP A 115 6.84 7.57 -6.67
CA ASP A 115 5.63 8.27 -6.25
C ASP A 115 5.93 9.53 -5.41
N PRO A 116 6.04 10.69 -6.07
CA PRO A 116 6.31 11.97 -5.39
C PRO A 116 5.17 12.44 -4.48
N ARG A 117 3.99 11.79 -4.52
CA ARG A 117 2.86 12.11 -3.63
C ARG A 117 3.06 11.63 -2.20
N GLY A 118 4.11 10.86 -1.95
CA GLY A 118 4.51 10.41 -0.63
C GLY A 118 3.72 9.19 -0.13
N CYS A 119 3.40 9.17 1.16
CA CYS A 119 2.74 8.05 1.81
C CYS A 119 1.23 8.29 1.95
N ASP A 120 0.40 7.50 1.26
CA ASP A 120 -1.07 7.62 1.32
C ASP A 120 -1.60 7.58 2.77
N LEU A 121 -1.05 6.72 3.62
CA LEU A 121 -1.44 6.62 5.03
C LEU A 121 -1.04 7.86 5.83
N ALA A 122 0.13 8.44 5.57
CA ALA A 122 0.58 9.66 6.24
C ALA A 122 -0.24 10.86 5.77
N ASN A 123 -0.49 10.98 4.47
CA ASN A 123 -1.33 12.03 3.90
C ASN A 123 -2.75 11.98 4.47
N ALA A 124 -3.34 10.79 4.55
CA ALA A 124 -4.65 10.59 5.20
C ALA A 124 -4.64 11.06 6.66
N ALA A 125 -3.61 10.71 7.44
CA ALA A 125 -3.51 11.12 8.84
C ALA A 125 -3.45 12.64 9.03
N VAL A 126 -2.79 13.36 8.10
CA VAL A 126 -2.69 14.84 8.14
C VAL A 126 -4.03 15.50 7.76
N GLU A 127 -4.75 14.94 6.78
CA GLU A 127 -6.02 15.50 6.31
C GLU A 127 -7.21 15.19 7.21
N LEU A 128 -7.26 14.00 7.82
CA LEU A 128 -8.33 13.53 8.69
C LEU A 128 -8.16 14.11 10.10
N LYS A 129 -8.55 15.37 10.28
CA LYS A 129 -8.34 16.14 11.53
C LYS A 129 -9.25 15.72 12.69
N ASP A 130 -10.32 14.96 12.43
CA ASP A 130 -11.18 14.45 13.50
C ASP A 130 -10.49 13.29 14.22
N ALA A 131 -10.13 13.49 15.47
CA ALA A 131 -9.45 12.49 16.30
C ALA A 131 -10.24 11.17 16.45
N ASN A 132 -11.56 11.20 16.24
CA ASN A 132 -12.44 10.03 16.30
C ASN A 132 -12.67 9.38 14.94
N HIS A 133 -12.06 9.87 13.87
CA HIS A 133 -12.26 9.31 12.54
C HIS A 133 -11.79 7.84 12.49
N PRO A 134 -12.65 6.88 12.07
CA PRO A 134 -12.34 5.44 12.16
C PRO A 134 -11.09 5.04 11.35
N ALA A 135 -10.78 5.78 10.29
CA ALA A 135 -9.60 5.55 9.47
C ALA A 135 -8.27 5.78 10.22
N LEU A 136 -8.25 6.62 11.28
CA LEU A 136 -7.04 6.83 12.09
C LEU A 136 -6.57 5.54 12.76
N LYS A 137 -7.51 4.70 13.23
CA LYS A 137 -7.17 3.38 13.77
C LYS A 137 -6.51 2.49 12.70
N VAL A 138 -7.06 2.47 11.48
CA VAL A 138 -6.48 1.70 10.37
C VAL A 138 -5.05 2.16 10.07
N ILE A 139 -4.81 3.48 10.08
CA ILE A 139 -3.47 4.06 9.85
C ILE A 139 -2.51 3.67 10.96
N VAL A 140 -2.91 3.84 12.22
CA VAL A 140 -2.07 3.51 13.38
C VAL A 140 -1.69 2.03 13.39
N ASP A 141 -2.66 1.14 13.19
CA ASP A 141 -2.44 -0.30 13.17
C ASP A 141 -1.48 -0.68 12.03
N ALA A 142 -1.68 -0.15 10.81
CA ALA A 142 -0.81 -0.41 9.65
C ALA A 142 0.63 0.10 9.85
N LYS A 143 0.80 1.30 10.42
CA LYS A 143 2.13 1.86 10.72
C LYS A 143 2.83 1.09 11.83
N LYS A 144 2.10 0.61 12.83
CA LYS A 144 2.61 -0.25 13.89
C LYS A 144 3.08 -1.59 13.35
N ASP A 145 2.24 -2.29 12.58
CA ASP A 145 2.58 -3.57 11.95
C ASP A 145 3.87 -3.46 11.11
N HIS A 146 3.97 -2.40 10.31
CA HIS A 146 5.16 -2.16 9.47
C HIS A 146 6.43 -2.00 10.30
N ARG A 147 6.37 -1.18 11.36
CA ARG A 147 7.51 -0.93 12.25
C ARG A 147 7.93 -2.18 13.03
N GLU A 148 6.96 -2.95 13.54
CA GLU A 148 7.22 -4.21 14.24
C GLU A 148 7.87 -5.24 13.31
N ARG A 149 7.39 -5.36 12.07
CA ARG A 149 7.97 -6.27 11.08
C ARG A 149 9.40 -5.88 10.74
N LEU A 150 9.68 -4.59 10.53
CA LEU A 150 11.04 -4.11 10.30
C LEU A 150 11.96 -4.36 11.51
N GLY A 151 11.49 -4.13 12.74
CA GLY A 151 12.22 -4.43 13.97
C GLY A 151 12.55 -5.92 14.10
N ASN A 152 11.59 -6.78 13.79
CA ASN A 152 11.80 -8.23 13.78
C ASN A 152 12.81 -8.65 12.70
N LEU A 153 12.79 -8.04 11.52
CA LEU A 153 13.78 -8.29 10.47
C LEU A 153 15.19 -7.86 10.91
N CYS A 154 15.32 -6.65 11.47
CA CYS A 154 16.60 -6.19 12.03
C CYS A 154 17.13 -7.15 13.10
N ARG A 155 16.26 -7.65 13.99
CA ARG A 155 16.64 -8.65 15.00
C ARG A 155 17.09 -9.96 14.37
N ALA A 156 16.37 -10.47 13.38
CA ALA A 156 16.72 -11.68 12.65
C ALA A 156 18.06 -11.53 11.89
N ALA A 157 18.36 -10.31 11.41
CA ALA A 157 19.64 -9.96 10.80
C ALA A 157 20.81 -9.84 11.81
N GLY A 158 20.59 -10.15 13.10
CA GLY A 158 21.63 -10.14 14.15
C GLY A 158 21.94 -8.75 14.71
N ILE A 159 21.09 -7.76 14.50
CA ILE A 159 21.31 -6.41 14.99
C ILE A 159 20.79 -6.29 16.44
N GLU A 160 21.69 -6.06 17.38
CA GLU A 160 21.37 -5.98 18.80
C GLU A 160 20.40 -4.86 19.11
N GLN A 161 20.66 -3.65 18.59
CA GLN A 161 19.79 -2.47 18.78
C GLN A 161 18.72 -2.39 17.66
N HIS A 162 18.05 -3.51 17.38
CA HIS A 162 17.13 -3.69 16.26
C HIS A 162 15.95 -2.70 16.24
N GLU A 163 15.33 -2.43 17.39
CA GLU A 163 14.22 -1.47 17.50
C GLU A 163 14.67 -0.04 17.18
N GLN A 164 15.86 0.36 17.67
CA GLN A 164 16.41 1.67 17.41
C GLN A 164 16.72 1.85 15.93
N LEU A 165 17.34 0.85 15.29
CA LEU A 165 17.59 0.90 13.85
C LEU A 165 16.29 0.98 13.06
N ALA A 166 15.31 0.11 13.36
CA ALA A 166 14.02 0.10 12.67
C ALA A 166 13.29 1.47 12.76
N ASN A 167 13.24 2.05 13.96
CA ASN A 167 12.64 3.38 14.15
C ASN A 167 13.39 4.46 13.37
N SER A 168 14.72 4.43 13.36
CA SER A 168 15.55 5.38 12.63
C SER A 168 15.35 5.28 11.11
N LEU A 169 15.29 4.05 10.57
CA LEU A 169 15.01 3.81 9.15
C LEU A 169 13.62 4.29 8.75
N VAL A 170 12.60 4.05 9.59
CA VAL A 170 11.23 4.54 9.35
C VAL A 170 11.21 6.07 9.30
N LEU A 171 11.84 6.76 10.27
CA LEU A 171 11.91 8.21 10.32
C LEU A 171 12.63 8.78 9.08
N LEU A 172 13.72 8.16 8.66
CA LEU A 172 14.48 8.58 7.48
C LEU A 172 13.64 8.45 6.20
N VAL A 173 12.96 7.34 6.01
CA VAL A 173 12.09 7.10 4.84
C VAL A 173 10.90 8.07 4.81
N GLU A 174 10.24 8.31 5.95
CA GLU A 174 9.13 9.27 6.01
C GLU A 174 9.64 10.70 5.74
N GLY A 175 10.81 11.08 6.26
CA GLY A 175 11.45 12.34 5.96
C GLY A 175 11.77 12.52 4.47
N ALA A 176 12.35 11.49 3.84
CA ALA A 176 12.66 11.51 2.41
C ALA A 176 11.39 11.66 1.54
N ARG A 177 10.27 11.03 1.93
CA ARG A 177 8.98 11.18 1.24
C ARG A 177 8.45 12.61 1.30
N VAL A 178 8.56 13.27 2.47
CA VAL A 178 8.15 14.69 2.62
C VAL A 178 9.05 15.60 1.81
N CYS A 179 10.37 15.38 1.82
CA CYS A 179 11.30 16.13 0.98
C CYS A 179 10.95 16.01 -0.51
N GLY A 180 10.63 14.81 -0.99
CA GLY A 180 10.23 14.58 -2.37
C GLY A 180 8.94 15.29 -2.79
N GLN A 181 8.01 15.53 -1.86
CA GLN A 181 6.80 16.32 -2.11
C GLN A 181 7.09 17.82 -2.26
N SER A 182 8.14 18.30 -1.58
CA SER A 182 8.48 19.74 -1.51
C SER A 182 9.44 20.15 -2.61
N ASP A 183 10.37 19.30 -2.97
CA ASP A 183 11.42 19.56 -3.95
C ASP A 183 11.78 18.27 -4.69
N ALA A 184 11.38 18.18 -5.95
CA ALA A 184 11.69 17.05 -6.82
C ALA A 184 13.13 17.08 -7.36
N SER A 185 13.90 18.16 -7.06
CA SER A 185 15.30 18.27 -7.46
C SER A 185 16.22 17.47 -6.53
N GLU A 186 17.48 17.33 -6.93
CA GLU A 186 18.55 16.54 -6.32
C GLU A 186 18.78 16.84 -4.82
N GLY A 187 17.89 16.36 -3.96
CA GLY A 187 17.94 16.63 -2.53
C GLY A 187 18.21 15.39 -1.67
N PRO A 188 17.80 15.42 -0.40
CA PRO A 188 17.98 14.32 0.58
C PRO A 188 17.49 12.97 0.11
N GLN A 189 16.53 12.97 -0.80
CA GLN A 189 15.97 11.77 -1.44
C GLN A 189 17.04 10.91 -2.11
N GLN A 190 17.98 11.52 -2.84
CA GLN A 190 19.05 10.80 -3.54
C GLN A 190 20.04 10.13 -2.58
N GLN A 191 20.20 10.70 -1.38
CA GLN A 191 21.06 10.15 -0.34
C GLN A 191 20.39 9.05 0.47
N LEU A 192 19.05 8.85 0.33
CA LEU A 192 18.27 7.92 1.15
C LEU A 192 18.88 6.52 1.18
N LYS A 193 19.21 5.96 0.00
CA LYS A 193 19.80 4.61 -0.09
C LYS A 193 21.11 4.55 0.71
N GLN A 194 22.04 5.46 0.42
CA GLN A 194 23.35 5.47 1.05
C GLN A 194 23.23 5.62 2.56
N THR A 195 22.39 6.54 3.03
CA THR A 195 22.18 6.77 4.46
C THR A 195 21.56 5.55 5.16
N CYS A 196 20.60 4.88 4.54
CA CYS A 196 20.05 3.62 5.08
C CYS A 196 21.14 2.54 5.20
N GLU A 197 21.96 2.34 4.17
CA GLU A 197 23.02 1.35 4.14
C GLU A 197 24.12 1.65 5.18
N GLU A 198 24.52 2.91 5.32
CA GLU A 198 25.48 3.36 6.32
C GLU A 198 24.96 3.13 7.76
N MET A 199 23.66 3.38 7.99
CA MET A 199 23.02 3.09 9.27
C MET A 199 23.02 1.60 9.58
N ILE A 200 22.61 0.76 8.64
CA ILE A 200 22.61 -0.70 8.81
C ILE A 200 24.04 -1.17 9.15
N ALA A 201 25.04 -0.73 8.41
CA ALA A 201 26.43 -1.08 8.65
C ALA A 201 26.95 -0.59 10.03
N ALA A 202 26.54 0.59 10.47
CA ALA A 202 26.94 1.14 11.78
C ALA A 202 26.34 0.35 12.94
N PHE A 203 25.07 -0.07 12.82
CA PHE A 203 24.40 -0.86 13.85
C PHE A 203 24.86 -2.32 13.87
N SER A 204 25.22 -2.90 12.72
CA SER A 204 25.78 -4.26 12.65
C SER A 204 27.15 -4.38 13.32
N ARG A 205 27.96 -3.32 13.29
CA ARG A 205 29.30 -3.30 13.93
C ARG A 205 29.25 -3.15 15.45
N ARG A 206 28.18 -2.60 16.02
CA ARG A 206 28.07 -2.39 17.47
C ARG A 206 27.82 -3.67 18.28
N GLY A 207 27.36 -4.73 17.65
CA GLY A 207 27.10 -6.04 18.29
C GLY A 207 28.31 -6.98 18.34
N THR A 208 29.51 -6.52 17.99
CA THR A 208 30.75 -7.35 17.98
C THR A 208 31.73 -7.04 19.14
N HIS A 209 31.22 -6.50 20.24
CA HIS A 209 32.02 -6.25 21.46
C HIS A 209 31.54 -7.05 22.66
#